data_1d2886ebdf71305bcd81e54e8dd1e93e
#
_entry.id   1d2886ebdf71305bcd81e54e8dd1e93e
#
_cell.length_a   1.000
_cell.length_b   1.000
_cell.length_c   1.000
_cell.angle_alpha   90.00
_cell.angle_beta   90.00
_cell.angle_gamma   90.00
#
_symmetry.space_group_name_H-M   'P 1'
#
loop_
_entity.id
_entity.type
_entity.pdbx_description
1 polymer ?
#
loop_
_entity_poly.entity_id
_entity_poly.type
_entity_poly.pdbx_seq_one_letter_code
_entity_poly.pdbx_strand_id
1 'polypeptide(L)'
;MLLSGIRILSTAPRGRAAGARRLALLIAAALALGVAAGCTPALDWRTLHSDAGYSIDLPAKPTLDARPVEIDGASMDMRMQAAHVEGAVFAVGTVILPDARPATQRAVLDALRAGLSRNLRARAAEREVAVPLAAGGSTPGIELRLSGEPAGASGHAGASGAAAGKTVVARLVARGAHVYQAVAIADAPLPPEALDQFLGSFKLD
;
A
#
# COMPACT_ATOMS: atom_id res chain seq x y z
N MET A 1 82.08 7.04 -55.72
CA MET A 1 81.04 5.97 -55.62
C MET A 1 79.93 6.43 -54.74
N LEU A 2 78.73 6.58 -55.33
CA LEU A 2 77.49 7.13 -54.79
C LEU A 2 76.80 6.10 -53.93
N LEU A 3 76.24 6.50 -52.79
CA LEU A 3 75.14 5.79 -52.16
C LEU A 3 74.14 6.80 -51.64
N SER A 4 72.97 6.80 -52.32
CA SER A 4 71.80 7.55 -52.02
C SER A 4 71.17 7.09 -50.69
N GLY A 5 70.81 8.06 -49.83
CA GLY A 5 70.02 7.81 -48.65
C GLY A 5 68.53 8.06 -48.96
N ILE A 6 67.72 7.05 -48.81
CA ILE A 6 66.23 7.14 -48.89
C ILE A 6 65.68 7.61 -47.55
N ARG A 7 65.04 8.79 -47.53
CA ARG A 7 64.21 9.28 -46.38
C ARG A 7 62.80 8.76 -46.51
N ILE A 8 62.40 7.89 -45.61
CA ILE A 8 61.02 7.48 -45.49
C ILE A 8 60.26 8.52 -44.63
N LEU A 9 59.37 9.31 -45.23
CA LEU A 9 58.42 10.15 -44.50
C LEU A 9 57.31 9.27 -43.92
N SER A 10 57.31 9.11 -42.59
CA SER A 10 56.20 8.51 -41.85
C SER A 10 55.09 9.56 -41.61
N THR A 11 54.05 9.50 -42.39
CA THR A 11 52.82 10.27 -42.16
C THR A 11 51.92 9.53 -41.19
N ALA A 12 51.90 9.93 -39.93
CA ALA A 12 50.95 9.42 -38.93
C ALA A 12 49.56 10.03 -39.14
N PRO A 13 48.46 9.23 -39.17
CA PRO A 13 47.11 9.75 -39.32
C PRO A 13 46.60 10.33 -37.98
N ARG A 14 46.60 11.67 -37.84
CA ARG A 14 46.17 12.41 -36.66
C ARG A 14 44.63 12.61 -36.54
N GLY A 15 43.81 11.93 -37.32
CA GLY A 15 42.38 12.24 -37.41
C GLY A 15 41.39 11.33 -36.63
N ARG A 16 41.84 10.14 -36.19
CA ARG A 16 40.90 9.13 -35.65
C ARG A 16 40.67 9.17 -34.13
N ALA A 17 41.58 9.74 -33.37
CA ALA A 17 41.48 9.75 -31.89
C ALA A 17 40.48 10.77 -31.32
N ALA A 18 40.20 11.87 -32.04
CA ALA A 18 39.24 12.89 -31.56
C ALA A 18 37.77 12.47 -31.70
N GLY A 19 37.44 11.69 -32.74
CA GLY A 19 36.07 11.18 -32.94
C GLY A 19 35.70 10.08 -31.93
N ALA A 20 36.63 9.18 -31.64
CA ALA A 20 36.42 8.11 -30.67
C ALA A 20 36.23 8.65 -29.24
N ARG A 21 36.94 9.68 -28.83
CA ARG A 21 36.78 10.33 -27.53
C ARG A 21 35.45 11.07 -27.39
N ARG A 22 34.98 11.72 -28.46
CA ARG A 22 33.66 12.40 -28.46
C ARG A 22 32.51 11.39 -28.42
N LEU A 23 32.62 10.27 -29.13
CA LEU A 23 31.63 9.20 -29.09
C LEU A 23 31.57 8.52 -27.71
N ALA A 24 32.71 8.27 -27.08
CA ALA A 24 32.78 7.70 -25.73
C ALA A 24 32.20 8.64 -24.67
N LEU A 25 32.41 9.96 -24.78
CA LEU A 25 31.82 10.96 -23.89
C LEU A 25 30.31 11.06 -24.07
N LEU A 26 29.78 10.96 -25.28
CA LEU A 26 28.33 10.97 -25.54
C LEU A 26 27.66 9.71 -25.03
N ILE A 27 28.27 8.55 -25.13
CA ILE A 27 27.78 7.28 -24.59
C ILE A 27 27.80 7.32 -23.05
N ALA A 28 28.88 7.84 -22.43
CA ALA A 28 28.94 7.99 -20.98
C ALA A 28 27.91 8.98 -20.44
N ALA A 29 27.65 10.09 -21.14
CA ALA A 29 26.60 11.05 -20.79
C ALA A 29 25.20 10.44 -20.94
N ALA A 30 24.94 9.65 -21.98
CA ALA A 30 23.67 8.96 -22.17
C ALA A 30 23.41 7.87 -21.11
N LEU A 31 24.45 7.14 -20.69
CA LEU A 31 24.34 6.18 -19.58
C LEU A 31 24.10 6.89 -18.23
N ALA A 32 24.73 8.05 -18.00
CA ALA A 32 24.53 8.82 -16.76
C ALA A 32 23.12 9.42 -16.65
N LEU A 33 22.50 9.82 -17.76
CA LEU A 33 21.10 10.29 -17.77
C LEU A 33 20.08 9.14 -17.57
N GLY A 34 20.42 7.92 -17.98
CA GLY A 34 19.53 6.76 -17.85
C GLY A 34 19.34 6.28 -16.40
N VAL A 35 20.26 6.57 -15.49
CA VAL A 35 20.21 6.16 -14.08
C VAL A 35 19.36 7.10 -13.21
N ALA A 36 19.08 8.31 -13.67
CA ALA A 36 18.26 9.29 -12.92
C ALA A 36 16.73 9.10 -13.10
N ALA A 37 16.27 8.22 -13.98
CA ALA A 37 14.87 8.04 -14.32
C ALA A 37 14.16 6.92 -13.51
N GLY A 38 14.76 6.35 -12.49
CA GLY A 38 14.23 5.14 -11.89
C GLY A 38 14.20 5.08 -10.38
N CYS A 39 13.50 5.98 -9.69
CA CYS A 39 12.99 5.72 -8.33
C CYS A 39 11.98 6.78 -7.95
N THR A 40 10.82 6.77 -8.58
CA THR A 40 9.63 7.22 -7.86
C THR A 40 9.25 6.05 -6.95
N PRO A 41 9.36 6.17 -5.62
CA PRO A 41 8.90 5.09 -4.75
C PRO A 41 7.44 4.85 -5.06
N ALA A 42 7.07 3.61 -5.37
CA ALA A 42 5.69 3.22 -5.66
C ALA A 42 4.73 3.56 -4.51
N LEU A 43 5.28 3.80 -3.31
CA LEU A 43 4.57 4.13 -2.07
C LEU A 43 5.24 5.34 -1.39
N ASP A 44 4.48 6.42 -1.21
CA ASP A 44 4.89 7.65 -0.50
C ASP A 44 4.33 7.61 0.94
N TRP A 45 5.01 6.89 1.83
CA TRP A 45 4.57 6.66 3.20
C TRP A 45 4.48 7.95 4.00
N ARG A 46 3.34 8.16 4.64
CA ARG A 46 3.02 9.33 5.45
C ARG A 46 2.36 8.90 6.75
N THR A 47 2.88 9.35 7.87
CA THR A 47 2.23 9.12 9.15
C THR A 47 1.02 10.05 9.28
N LEU A 48 -0.15 9.45 9.46
CA LEU A 48 -1.39 10.11 9.80
C LEU A 48 -1.59 10.07 11.31
N HIS A 49 -1.83 11.22 11.92
CA HIS A 49 -2.36 11.34 13.28
C HIS A 49 -3.82 11.76 13.17
N SER A 50 -4.73 10.89 13.58
CA SER A 50 -6.17 11.11 13.46
C SER A 50 -6.76 11.61 14.77
N ASP A 51 -7.62 12.63 14.70
CA ASP A 51 -8.44 13.10 15.82
C ASP A 51 -9.47 12.06 16.31
N ALA A 52 -9.62 10.94 15.59
CA ALA A 52 -10.36 9.77 16.05
C ALA A 52 -9.58 8.87 17.02
N GLY A 53 -8.38 9.26 17.47
CA GLY A 53 -7.60 8.57 18.51
C GLY A 53 -6.75 7.42 17.98
N TYR A 54 -6.08 7.59 16.82
CA TYR A 54 -5.09 6.65 16.31
C TYR A 54 -4.02 7.33 15.46
N SER A 55 -2.89 6.65 15.28
CA SER A 55 -1.89 6.98 14.27
C SER A 55 -1.56 5.76 13.41
N ILE A 56 -1.21 6.01 12.13
CA ILE A 56 -0.88 4.97 11.15
C ILE A 56 -0.10 5.56 9.97
N ASP A 57 0.76 4.75 9.34
CA ASP A 57 1.41 5.11 8.09
C ASP A 57 0.54 4.70 6.90
N LEU A 58 0.30 5.64 6.00
CA LEU A 58 -0.44 5.43 4.76
C LEU A 58 0.49 5.63 3.55
N PRO A 59 0.36 4.81 2.48
CA PRO A 59 1.29 4.83 1.34
C PRO A 59 1.07 5.99 0.35
N ALA A 60 0.08 6.85 0.62
CA ALA A 60 -0.21 8.07 -0.15
C ALA A 60 -1.02 9.03 0.73
N LYS A 61 -1.28 10.25 0.20
CA LYS A 61 -2.16 11.22 0.87
C LYS A 61 -3.57 10.64 1.02
N PRO A 62 -4.12 10.54 2.25
CA PRO A 62 -5.45 10.00 2.45
C PRO A 62 -6.55 10.99 2.03
N THR A 63 -7.68 10.43 1.62
CA THR A 63 -8.97 11.10 1.52
C THR A 63 -9.82 10.74 2.73
N LEU A 64 -10.67 11.68 3.18
CA LEU A 64 -11.62 11.46 4.26
C LEU A 64 -13.03 11.30 3.68
N ASP A 65 -13.72 10.25 4.11
CA ASP A 65 -15.15 10.02 3.89
C ASP A 65 -15.83 9.80 5.22
N ALA A 66 -17.08 10.27 5.36
CA ALA A 66 -17.89 10.06 6.54
C ALA A 66 -19.34 9.75 6.13
N ARG A 67 -19.87 8.66 6.66
CA ARG A 67 -21.23 8.20 6.33
C ARG A 67 -21.85 7.42 7.48
N PRO A 68 -23.18 7.44 7.63
CA PRO A 68 -23.87 6.54 8.52
C PRO A 68 -23.75 5.08 8.01
N VAL A 69 -23.62 4.15 8.93
CA VAL A 69 -23.66 2.70 8.68
C VAL A 69 -24.68 2.06 9.60
N GLU A 70 -25.45 1.13 9.04
CA GLU A 70 -26.43 0.36 9.81
C GLU A 70 -25.77 -0.90 10.35
N ILE A 71 -25.78 -1.03 11.68
CA ILE A 71 -25.24 -2.20 12.39
C ILE A 71 -26.28 -2.66 13.41
N ASP A 72 -26.77 -3.89 13.26
CA ASP A 72 -27.81 -4.48 14.09
C ASP A 72 -29.08 -3.57 14.25
N GLY A 73 -29.45 -2.88 13.16
CA GLY A 73 -30.63 -1.99 13.14
C GLY A 73 -30.39 -0.63 13.82
N ALA A 74 -29.16 -0.35 14.26
CA ALA A 74 -28.75 0.97 14.77
C ALA A 74 -27.90 1.72 13.76
N SER A 75 -28.23 2.99 13.51
CA SER A 75 -27.41 3.86 12.68
C SER A 75 -26.25 4.40 13.50
N MET A 76 -25.03 4.25 12.98
CA MET A 76 -23.80 4.72 13.62
C MET A 76 -22.97 5.51 12.61
N ASP A 77 -22.23 6.52 13.07
CA ASP A 77 -21.30 7.26 12.22
C ASP A 77 -20.03 6.47 11.97
N MET A 78 -19.67 6.28 10.70
CA MET A 78 -18.40 5.72 10.29
C MET A 78 -17.58 6.77 9.53
N ARG A 79 -16.38 7.02 10.00
CA ARG A 79 -15.37 7.83 9.30
C ARG A 79 -14.34 6.92 8.69
N MET A 80 -13.94 7.18 7.45
CA MET A 80 -12.95 6.40 6.72
C MET A 80 -11.87 7.32 6.16
N GLN A 81 -10.63 7.02 6.45
CA GLN A 81 -9.46 7.65 5.84
C GLN A 81 -8.77 6.63 4.95
N ALA A 82 -8.72 6.91 3.64
CA ALA A 82 -8.26 5.95 2.65
C ALA A 82 -7.19 6.55 1.73
N ALA A 83 -6.09 5.82 1.55
CA ALA A 83 -5.06 6.09 0.57
C ALA A 83 -5.17 5.08 -0.58
N HIS A 84 -5.24 5.59 -1.80
CA HIS A 84 -5.31 4.80 -3.02
C HIS A 84 -3.94 4.80 -3.69
N VAL A 85 -3.46 3.61 -4.02
CA VAL A 85 -2.26 3.37 -4.84
C VAL A 85 -2.64 2.41 -5.97
N GLU A 86 -1.77 2.27 -6.97
CA GLU A 86 -2.06 1.37 -8.08
C GLU A 86 -2.35 -0.06 -7.58
N GLY A 87 -3.52 -0.60 -7.95
CA GLY A 87 -3.97 -1.95 -7.59
C GLY A 87 -4.27 -2.18 -6.10
N ALA A 88 -4.25 -1.14 -5.23
CA ALA A 88 -4.52 -1.32 -3.81
C ALA A 88 -5.14 -0.09 -3.13
N VAL A 89 -5.86 -0.36 -2.03
CA VAL A 89 -6.42 0.65 -1.12
C VAL A 89 -5.99 0.32 0.30
N PHE A 90 -5.47 1.30 1.00
CA PHE A 90 -5.15 1.23 2.43
C PHE A 90 -6.05 2.20 3.19
N ALA A 91 -6.80 1.72 4.16
CA ALA A 91 -7.78 2.56 4.83
C ALA A 91 -7.90 2.26 6.32
N VAL A 92 -8.30 3.27 7.09
CA VAL A 92 -8.80 3.09 8.45
C VAL A 92 -10.23 3.59 8.53
N GLY A 93 -11.14 2.67 8.87
CA GLY A 93 -12.50 2.97 9.25
C GLY A 93 -12.61 3.09 10.75
N THR A 94 -13.28 4.12 11.24
CA THR A 94 -13.64 4.30 12.66
C THR A 94 -15.14 4.40 12.80
N VAL A 95 -15.74 3.46 13.52
CA VAL A 95 -17.16 3.50 13.91
C VAL A 95 -17.27 4.13 15.28
N ILE A 96 -18.07 5.17 15.40
CA ILE A 96 -18.35 5.86 16.67
C ILE A 96 -19.57 5.16 17.31
N LEU A 97 -19.34 4.58 18.49
CA LEU A 97 -20.36 3.84 19.22
C LEU A 97 -21.20 4.78 20.10
N PRO A 98 -22.46 4.45 20.34
CA PRO A 98 -23.31 5.20 21.29
C PRO A 98 -22.81 5.05 22.75
N ASP A 99 -22.07 3.99 23.05
CA ASP A 99 -21.50 3.73 24.37
C ASP A 99 -20.27 2.82 24.27
N ALA A 100 -19.52 2.72 25.37
CA ALA A 100 -18.30 1.90 25.46
C ALA A 100 -18.56 0.48 26.02
N ARG A 101 -19.80 -0.01 26.02
CA ARG A 101 -20.13 -1.33 26.58
C ARG A 101 -19.50 -2.46 25.75
N PRO A 102 -18.93 -3.50 26.41
CA PRO A 102 -18.34 -4.62 25.70
C PRO A 102 -19.31 -5.36 24.75
N ALA A 103 -20.60 -5.34 25.05
CA ALA A 103 -21.62 -5.94 24.16
C ALA A 103 -21.75 -5.15 22.85
N THR A 104 -21.83 -3.80 22.92
CA THR A 104 -21.91 -2.91 21.76
C THR A 104 -20.63 -3.03 20.92
N GLN A 105 -19.45 -3.02 21.55
CA GLN A 105 -18.18 -3.22 20.86
C GLN A 105 -18.12 -4.55 20.10
N ARG A 106 -18.54 -5.65 20.74
CA ARG A 106 -18.56 -6.98 20.10
C ARG A 106 -19.51 -7.04 18.93
N ALA A 107 -20.73 -6.51 19.06
CA ALA A 107 -21.71 -6.48 17.97
C ALA A 107 -21.14 -5.78 16.73
N VAL A 108 -20.48 -4.62 16.90
CA VAL A 108 -19.87 -3.88 15.79
C VAL A 108 -18.66 -4.63 15.21
N LEU A 109 -17.79 -5.22 16.03
CA LEU A 109 -16.67 -6.04 15.56
C LEU A 109 -17.18 -7.22 14.72
N ASP A 110 -18.21 -7.92 15.16
CA ASP A 110 -18.80 -9.06 14.46
C ASP A 110 -19.48 -8.62 13.14
N ALA A 111 -20.15 -7.48 13.13
CA ALA A 111 -20.76 -6.91 11.92
C ALA A 111 -19.71 -6.53 10.87
N LEU A 112 -18.60 -5.88 11.27
CA LEU A 112 -17.50 -5.54 10.36
C LEU A 112 -16.81 -6.80 9.81
N ARG A 113 -16.55 -7.80 10.66
CA ARG A 113 -16.01 -9.11 10.26
C ARG A 113 -16.90 -9.82 9.24
N ALA A 114 -18.20 -9.90 9.54
CA ALA A 114 -19.17 -10.49 8.64
C ALA A 114 -19.28 -9.71 7.32
N GLY A 115 -19.20 -8.37 7.37
CA GLY A 115 -19.20 -7.50 6.20
C GLY A 115 -18.05 -7.79 5.25
N LEU A 116 -16.83 -7.91 5.76
CA LEU A 116 -15.66 -8.26 4.95
C LEU A 116 -15.83 -9.62 4.28
N SER A 117 -16.28 -10.62 5.02
CA SER A 117 -16.50 -12.00 4.50
C SER A 117 -17.59 -12.02 3.42
N ARG A 118 -18.70 -11.30 3.61
CA ARG A 118 -19.76 -11.20 2.59
C ARG A 118 -19.30 -10.47 1.33
N ASN A 119 -18.57 -9.37 1.49
CA ASN A 119 -18.10 -8.56 0.36
C ASN A 119 -17.11 -9.29 -0.55
N LEU A 120 -16.37 -10.25 -0.02
CA LEU A 120 -15.41 -11.07 -0.77
C LEU A 120 -15.91 -12.49 -1.05
N ARG A 121 -17.10 -12.85 -0.57
CA ARG A 121 -17.61 -14.23 -0.65
C ARG A 121 -16.59 -15.26 -0.16
N ALA A 122 -15.80 -14.89 0.84
CA ALA A 122 -14.68 -15.66 1.35
C ALA A 122 -14.78 -15.84 2.86
N ARG A 123 -14.24 -16.95 3.34
CA ARG A 123 -14.06 -17.17 4.78
C ARG A 123 -12.73 -16.53 5.22
N ALA A 124 -12.79 -15.75 6.28
CA ALA A 124 -11.59 -15.16 6.87
C ALA A 124 -10.76 -16.22 7.61
N ALA A 125 -9.43 -16.17 7.40
CA ALA A 125 -8.50 -16.71 8.36
C ALA A 125 -8.28 -15.64 9.44
N GLU A 126 -8.46 -16.01 10.71
CA GLU A 126 -8.46 -15.09 11.85
C GLU A 126 -7.34 -15.42 12.81
N ARG A 127 -6.72 -14.40 13.39
CA ARG A 127 -5.77 -14.52 14.50
C ARG A 127 -5.89 -13.37 15.48
N GLU A 128 -5.67 -13.63 16.75
CA GLU A 128 -5.53 -12.58 17.76
C GLU A 128 -4.22 -11.81 17.56
N VAL A 129 -4.28 -10.50 17.78
CA VAL A 129 -3.11 -9.61 17.70
C VAL A 129 -3.13 -8.59 18.83
N ALA A 130 -1.96 -8.17 19.26
CA ALA A 130 -1.82 -7.04 20.18
C ALA A 130 -1.69 -5.74 19.38
N VAL A 131 -2.62 -4.81 19.56
CA VAL A 131 -2.56 -3.48 18.94
C VAL A 131 -1.88 -2.52 19.91
N PRO A 132 -0.75 -1.89 19.52
CA PRO A 132 -0.01 -0.98 20.39
C PRO A 132 -0.82 0.25 20.80
N LEU A 133 -0.53 0.77 22.00
CA LEU A 133 -1.05 2.04 22.51
C LEU A 133 0.06 3.09 22.50
N ALA A 134 -0.29 4.34 22.17
CA ALA A 134 0.67 5.46 22.19
C ALA A 134 1.25 5.70 23.61
N ALA A 135 0.45 5.50 24.65
CA ALA A 135 0.86 5.61 26.05
C ALA A 135 1.68 4.40 26.55
N GLY A 136 1.95 3.42 25.69
CA GLY A 136 2.63 2.17 26.04
C GLY A 136 1.67 1.02 26.33
N GLY A 137 2.17 -0.23 26.18
CA GLY A 137 1.34 -1.43 26.25
C GLY A 137 0.54 -1.69 24.99
N SER A 138 -0.50 -2.53 25.07
CA SER A 138 -1.33 -2.93 23.93
C SER A 138 -2.75 -3.28 24.36
N THR A 139 -3.66 -3.33 23.40
CA THR A 139 -5.02 -3.82 23.54
C THR A 139 -5.26 -5.00 22.59
N PRO A 140 -6.10 -5.99 22.94
CA PRO A 140 -6.39 -7.12 22.07
C PRO A 140 -7.16 -6.66 20.82
N GLY A 141 -6.78 -7.19 19.67
CA GLY A 141 -7.45 -7.02 18.38
C GLY A 141 -7.50 -8.34 17.61
N ILE A 142 -8.12 -8.32 16.45
CA ILE A 142 -8.25 -9.47 15.56
C ILE A 142 -7.70 -9.08 14.19
N GLU A 143 -6.81 -9.89 13.64
CA GLU A 143 -6.38 -9.77 12.25
C GLU A 143 -7.11 -10.79 11.39
N LEU A 144 -7.66 -10.32 10.28
CA LEU A 144 -8.39 -11.10 9.29
C LEU A 144 -7.61 -11.12 7.99
N ARG A 145 -7.50 -12.29 7.36
CA ARG A 145 -6.97 -12.47 6.01
C ARG A 145 -8.01 -13.17 5.16
N LEU A 146 -8.34 -12.54 4.02
CA LEU A 146 -9.33 -13.06 3.07
C LEU A 146 -8.76 -12.98 1.66
N SER A 147 -9.12 -13.97 0.84
CA SER A 147 -8.89 -13.90 -0.61
C SER A 147 -10.14 -14.44 -1.30
N GLY A 148 -10.69 -13.69 -2.22
CA GLY A 148 -11.93 -14.06 -2.88
C GLY A 148 -12.34 -13.08 -3.97
N GLU A 149 -13.45 -13.36 -4.62
CA GLU A 149 -14.02 -12.46 -5.63
C GLU A 149 -14.95 -11.43 -4.99
N PRO A 150 -14.89 -10.16 -5.40
CA PRO A 150 -15.82 -9.14 -4.91
C PRO A 150 -17.27 -9.53 -5.16
N ALA A 151 -18.12 -9.36 -4.17
CA ALA A 151 -19.56 -9.50 -4.34
C ALA A 151 -20.04 -8.41 -5.32
N GLY A 152 -20.51 -8.78 -6.51
CA GLY A 152 -20.92 -7.86 -7.57
C GLY A 152 -20.11 -7.98 -8.88
N ALA A 153 -19.04 -8.76 -8.92
CA ALA A 153 -18.30 -9.05 -10.15
C ALA A 153 -19.04 -9.99 -11.15
N SER A 154 -20.25 -10.43 -10.80
CA SER A 154 -21.09 -11.26 -11.68
C SER A 154 -21.81 -10.40 -12.70
N GLY A 155 -21.16 -10.17 -13.87
CA GLY A 155 -21.86 -9.63 -15.00
C GLY A 155 -21.06 -8.67 -15.86
N HIS A 156 -20.03 -9.17 -16.50
CA HIS A 156 -19.61 -8.86 -17.88
C HIS A 156 -18.36 -9.73 -18.15
N ALA A 157 -18.60 -11.01 -18.38
CA ALA A 157 -17.62 -11.88 -19.01
C ALA A 157 -17.51 -11.45 -20.48
N GLY A 158 -16.75 -10.38 -20.70
CA GLY A 158 -16.31 -9.91 -21.99
C GLY A 158 -14.80 -9.99 -22.03
N ALA A 159 -14.30 -11.01 -22.75
CA ALA A 159 -12.95 -11.14 -23.26
C ALA A 159 -11.78 -11.12 -22.26
N SER A 160 -11.25 -12.32 -21.96
CA SER A 160 -9.82 -12.56 -21.61
C SER A 160 -9.25 -11.81 -20.43
N GLY A 161 -9.78 -12.06 -19.24
CA GLY A 161 -9.11 -11.77 -17.98
C GLY A 161 -9.80 -12.59 -16.90
N ALA A 162 -9.09 -13.58 -16.32
CA ALA A 162 -9.54 -14.19 -15.09
C ALA A 162 -9.87 -13.06 -14.12
N ALA A 163 -11.09 -13.05 -13.53
CA ALA A 163 -11.44 -12.09 -12.50
C ALA A 163 -10.40 -12.21 -11.39
N ALA A 164 -9.50 -11.23 -11.32
CA ALA A 164 -8.42 -11.25 -10.34
C ALA A 164 -9.07 -11.16 -8.96
N GLY A 165 -8.97 -12.25 -8.19
CA GLY A 165 -9.49 -12.28 -6.83
C GLY A 165 -8.83 -11.19 -6.00
N LYS A 166 -9.62 -10.49 -5.15
CA LYS A 166 -9.05 -9.51 -4.23
C LYS A 166 -8.51 -10.20 -2.99
N THR A 167 -7.38 -9.67 -2.51
CA THR A 167 -6.82 -10.01 -1.20
C THR A 167 -7.13 -8.89 -0.22
N VAL A 168 -7.60 -9.25 0.97
CA VAL A 168 -7.86 -8.31 2.07
C VAL A 168 -7.12 -8.77 3.30
N VAL A 169 -6.39 -7.85 3.92
CA VAL A 169 -5.84 -8.00 5.27
C VAL A 169 -6.42 -6.86 6.11
N ALA A 170 -7.08 -7.21 7.22
CA ALA A 170 -7.69 -6.22 8.09
C ALA A 170 -7.34 -6.48 9.55
N ARG A 171 -7.20 -5.41 10.33
CA ARG A 171 -7.05 -5.47 11.79
C ARG A 171 -8.22 -4.72 12.42
N LEU A 172 -8.98 -5.42 13.25
CA LEU A 172 -10.15 -4.91 13.96
C LEU A 172 -9.80 -4.78 15.45
N VAL A 173 -10.18 -3.66 16.05
CA VAL A 173 -9.94 -3.42 17.47
C VAL A 173 -10.99 -2.46 18.03
N ALA A 174 -11.45 -2.69 19.26
CA ALA A 174 -12.34 -1.81 19.99
C ALA A 174 -11.60 -1.13 21.15
N ARG A 175 -11.85 0.18 21.34
CA ARG A 175 -11.33 0.94 22.48
C ARG A 175 -12.28 2.10 22.83
N GLY A 176 -12.72 2.15 24.08
CA GLY A 176 -13.70 3.16 24.50
C GLY A 176 -14.97 3.09 23.65
N ALA A 177 -15.47 4.23 23.20
CA ALA A 177 -16.63 4.33 22.34
C ALA A 177 -16.27 4.28 20.83
N HIS A 178 -15.19 3.58 20.46
CA HIS A 178 -14.76 3.45 19.07
C HIS A 178 -14.46 1.99 18.70
N VAL A 179 -14.77 1.62 17.46
CA VAL A 179 -14.25 0.42 16.81
C VAL A 179 -13.50 0.84 15.57
N TYR A 180 -12.28 0.36 15.45
CA TYR A 180 -11.37 0.67 14.36
C TYR A 180 -11.18 -0.55 13.46
N GLN A 181 -11.08 -0.28 12.16
CA GLN A 181 -10.76 -1.26 11.12
C GLN A 181 -9.64 -0.69 10.25
N ALA A 182 -8.38 -1.09 10.51
CA ALA A 182 -7.30 -0.85 9.57
C ALA A 182 -7.32 -1.96 8.52
N VAL A 183 -7.47 -1.61 7.22
CA VAL A 183 -7.68 -2.57 6.14
C VAL A 183 -6.85 -2.23 4.91
N ALA A 184 -6.18 -3.24 4.35
CA ALA A 184 -5.53 -3.21 3.05
C ALA A 184 -6.29 -4.13 2.10
N ILE A 185 -6.71 -3.61 0.94
CA ILE A 185 -7.44 -4.32 -0.12
C ILE A 185 -6.62 -4.20 -1.39
N ALA A 186 -6.29 -5.31 -2.04
CA ALA A 186 -5.48 -5.30 -3.25
C ALA A 186 -5.96 -6.32 -4.29
N ASP A 187 -5.67 -6.03 -5.55
CA ASP A 187 -5.96 -6.90 -6.71
C ASP A 187 -4.98 -8.09 -6.81
N ALA A 188 -3.87 -8.03 -6.07
CA ALA A 188 -2.86 -9.09 -5.94
C ALA A 188 -2.34 -9.12 -4.49
N PRO A 189 -1.67 -10.20 -4.05
CA PRO A 189 -1.04 -10.23 -2.74
C PRO A 189 -0.06 -9.05 -2.57
N LEU A 190 -0.23 -8.28 -1.50
CA LEU A 190 0.67 -7.17 -1.17
C LEU A 190 2.02 -7.70 -0.68
N PRO A 191 3.12 -6.99 -0.97
CA PRO A 191 4.42 -7.28 -0.38
C PRO A 191 4.32 -7.30 1.15
N PRO A 192 4.93 -8.28 1.83
CA PRO A 192 4.90 -8.36 3.30
C PRO A 192 5.36 -7.05 3.97
N GLU A 193 6.38 -6.39 3.42
CA GLU A 193 6.94 -5.14 3.94
C GLU A 193 5.91 -4.00 3.94
N ALA A 194 5.06 -3.92 2.91
CA ALA A 194 4.00 -2.91 2.82
C ALA A 194 2.90 -3.16 3.86
N LEU A 195 2.54 -4.43 4.09
CA LEU A 195 1.59 -4.81 5.14
C LEU A 195 2.17 -4.57 6.53
N ASP A 196 3.43 -4.90 6.75
CA ASP A 196 4.13 -4.70 8.02
C ASP A 196 4.27 -3.21 8.33
N GLN A 197 4.59 -2.36 7.34
CA GLN A 197 4.62 -0.91 7.50
C GLN A 197 3.23 -0.37 7.87
N PHE A 198 2.19 -0.73 7.13
CA PHE A 198 0.83 -0.26 7.35
C PHE A 198 0.26 -0.74 8.69
N LEU A 199 0.16 -2.06 8.88
CA LEU A 199 -0.45 -2.63 10.09
C LEU A 199 0.46 -2.51 11.32
N GLY A 200 1.80 -2.57 11.14
CA GLY A 200 2.77 -2.42 12.22
C GLY A 200 2.83 -1.01 12.80
N SER A 201 2.58 0.02 11.98
CA SER A 201 2.52 1.42 12.44
C SER A 201 1.21 1.79 13.12
N PHE A 202 0.15 0.97 13.00
CA PHE A 202 -1.16 1.25 13.59
C PHE A 202 -1.12 1.22 15.10
N LYS A 203 -1.38 2.38 15.73
CA LYS A 203 -1.40 2.58 17.19
C LYS A 203 -2.65 3.34 17.59
N LEU A 204 -3.20 3.02 18.77
CA LEU A 204 -4.31 3.76 19.39
C LEU A 204 -3.80 4.69 20.50
N ASP A 205 -4.46 5.83 20.66
CA ASP A 205 -4.15 6.81 21.73
C ASP A 205 -4.65 6.36 23.10
#